data_aec274a0797ac82e4783fc7219b21b64
#
_entry.id   aec274a0797ac82e4783fc7219b21b64
#
_cell.length_a   1.000
_cell.length_b   1.000
_cell.length_c   1.000
_cell.angle_alpha   90.00
_cell.angle_beta   90.00
_cell.angle_gamma   90.00
#
_symmetry.space_group_name_H-M   'P 1'
#
loop_
_entity.id
_entity.type
_entity.pdbx_description
1 polymer ?
#
loop_
_entity_poly.entity_id
_entity_poly.type
_entity_poly.pdbx_seq_one_letter_code
_entity_poly.pdbx_strand_id
1 'polypeptide(L)'
;NADPGFFDYILCKLAPSLARISTKMKGRAMCEVYGAFGWATGIPGIYDFDLEEQAPHIVFTPYIKALAAELTEGVTDPMEKARRFYDFITKNMSYTFMPSYFLLENIPDTCACNYNGDCGVFALLFLTLCRCAGIPAQWQSGLAVEPDFIGCHDWVRFYVEPYGWMFVDASYGVSSMRAGNEERRQFYFGN
;
A
#
# COMPACT_ATOMS: atom_id res chain seq x y z
N ASN A 1 -19.91 13.37 1.71
CA ASN A 1 -21.04 12.44 1.48
C ASN A 1 -20.81 11.78 0.12
N ALA A 2 -20.06 10.68 0.08
CA ALA A 2 -20.05 9.83 -1.09
C ALA A 2 -21.44 9.20 -1.21
N ASP A 3 -22.07 9.36 -2.37
CA ASP A 3 -23.36 8.75 -2.66
C ASP A 3 -23.20 7.22 -2.57
N PRO A 4 -23.89 6.53 -1.67
CA PRO A 4 -23.84 5.07 -1.57
C PRO A 4 -24.16 4.38 -2.91
N GLY A 5 -24.98 4.99 -3.75
CA GLY A 5 -25.34 4.52 -5.07
C GLY A 5 -24.17 4.48 -6.06
N PHE A 6 -23.13 5.31 -5.87
CA PHE A 6 -21.95 5.29 -6.73
C PHE A 6 -21.12 4.02 -6.54
N PHE A 7 -20.96 3.56 -5.31
CA PHE A 7 -20.27 2.31 -5.00
C PHE A 7 -21.04 1.08 -5.46
N ASP A 8 -22.36 1.07 -5.25
CA ASP A 8 -23.24 0.02 -5.75
C ASP A 8 -23.24 -0.02 -7.29
N TYR A 9 -23.19 1.14 -7.94
CA TYR A 9 -23.09 1.23 -9.40
C TYR A 9 -21.78 0.65 -9.93
N ILE A 10 -20.64 0.95 -9.30
CA ILE A 10 -19.34 0.40 -9.70
C ILE A 10 -19.30 -1.12 -9.47
N LEU A 11 -19.73 -1.58 -8.30
CA LEU A 11 -19.76 -3.00 -7.97
C LEU A 11 -20.68 -3.79 -8.91
N CYS A 12 -21.87 -3.28 -9.21
CA CYS A 12 -22.82 -3.95 -10.11
C CYS A 12 -22.39 -3.94 -11.58
N LYS A 13 -21.66 -2.91 -12.03
CA LYS A 13 -21.20 -2.79 -13.42
C LYS A 13 -19.90 -3.57 -13.69
N LEU A 14 -18.99 -3.60 -12.73
CA LEU A 14 -17.67 -4.21 -12.93
C LEU A 14 -17.64 -5.71 -12.61
N ALA A 15 -18.48 -6.19 -11.70
CA ALA A 15 -18.55 -7.63 -11.40
C ALA A 15 -19.88 -8.01 -10.71
N PRO A 16 -20.89 -8.51 -11.46
CA PRO A 16 -22.16 -8.96 -10.87
C PRO A 16 -22.02 -10.00 -9.76
N SER A 17 -20.92 -10.77 -9.74
CA SER A 17 -20.57 -11.71 -8.67
C SER A 17 -20.17 -11.02 -7.36
N LEU A 18 -19.64 -9.79 -7.42
CA LEU A 18 -19.24 -9.02 -6.24
C LEU A 18 -20.45 -8.44 -5.50
N ALA A 19 -21.52 -8.10 -6.20
CA ALA A 19 -22.78 -7.68 -5.57
C ALA A 19 -23.33 -8.77 -4.64
N ARG A 20 -23.13 -10.05 -4.97
CA ARG A 20 -23.51 -11.18 -4.09
C ARG A 20 -22.60 -11.34 -2.89
N ILE A 21 -21.32 -10.97 -3.03
CA ILE A 21 -20.34 -11.00 -1.92
C ILE A 21 -20.62 -9.84 -0.97
N SER A 22 -20.85 -8.63 -1.50
CA SER A 22 -21.13 -7.44 -0.71
C SER A 22 -22.40 -7.58 0.15
N THR A 23 -23.47 -8.21 -0.37
CA THR A 23 -24.69 -8.47 0.40
C THR A 23 -24.53 -9.53 1.50
N LYS A 24 -23.57 -10.45 1.36
CA LYS A 24 -23.24 -11.43 2.41
C LYS A 24 -22.25 -10.93 3.46
N MET A 25 -21.49 -9.89 3.16
CA MET A 25 -20.42 -9.37 4.01
C MET A 25 -20.82 -8.11 4.79
N LYS A 26 -22.09 -7.92 5.10
CA LYS A 26 -22.55 -6.82 5.96
C LYS A 26 -21.72 -6.79 7.25
N GLY A 27 -20.88 -5.77 7.38
CA GLY A 27 -20.06 -5.51 8.57
C GLY A 27 -18.59 -5.97 8.51
N ARG A 28 -18.08 -6.47 7.37
CA ARG A 28 -16.65 -6.74 7.21
C ARG A 28 -15.91 -5.57 6.59
N ALA A 29 -14.66 -5.38 6.98
CA ALA A 29 -13.82 -4.30 6.49
C ALA A 29 -13.63 -4.33 4.97
N MET A 30 -13.57 -3.18 4.34
CA MET A 30 -13.42 -3.03 2.88
C MET A 30 -12.16 -3.70 2.32
N CYS A 31 -11.11 -3.88 3.12
CA CYS A 31 -9.92 -4.64 2.72
C CYS A 31 -10.24 -6.08 2.29
N GLU A 32 -11.24 -6.73 2.90
CA GLU A 32 -11.69 -8.06 2.48
C GLU A 32 -12.45 -8.01 1.15
N VAL A 33 -13.15 -6.91 0.86
CA VAL A 33 -13.85 -6.72 -0.42
C VAL A 33 -12.85 -6.52 -1.56
N TYR A 34 -11.76 -5.79 -1.33
CA TYR A 34 -10.70 -5.61 -2.32
C TYR A 34 -9.83 -6.87 -2.49
N GLY A 35 -9.57 -7.61 -1.43
CA GLY A 35 -9.00 -8.96 -1.54
C GLY A 35 -9.89 -9.90 -2.37
N ALA A 36 -11.22 -9.79 -2.21
CA ALA A 36 -12.20 -10.52 -3.02
C ALA A 36 -12.28 -10.01 -4.46
N PHE A 37 -11.93 -8.73 -4.73
CA PHE A 37 -11.89 -8.19 -6.09
C PHE A 37 -10.78 -8.84 -6.92
N GLY A 38 -9.59 -8.97 -6.38
CA GLY A 38 -8.50 -9.74 -7.02
C GLY A 38 -8.91 -11.20 -7.27
N TRP A 39 -9.68 -11.77 -6.37
CA TRP A 39 -10.22 -13.15 -6.49
C TRP A 39 -11.32 -13.27 -7.55
N ALA A 40 -12.22 -12.29 -7.60
CA ALA A 40 -13.34 -12.30 -8.55
C ALA A 40 -12.90 -12.06 -10.00
N THR A 41 -11.75 -11.44 -10.21
CA THR A 41 -11.17 -11.24 -11.55
C THR A 41 -10.36 -12.46 -12.02
N GLY A 42 -10.27 -13.51 -11.21
CA GLY A 42 -9.54 -14.73 -11.56
C GLY A 42 -8.02 -14.52 -11.64
N ILE A 43 -7.50 -13.54 -10.92
CA ILE A 43 -6.08 -13.20 -10.87
C ILE A 43 -5.46 -13.60 -9.51
N PRO A 44 -5.29 -14.89 -9.20
CA PRO A 44 -4.37 -15.30 -8.16
C PRO A 44 -3.00 -15.45 -8.81
N GLY A 45 -2.02 -14.66 -8.41
CA GLY A 45 -0.66 -14.81 -8.93
C GLY A 45 0.15 -13.54 -8.83
N ILE A 46 1.40 -13.68 -9.16
CA ILE A 46 2.34 -12.60 -9.39
C ILE A 46 2.36 -12.40 -10.91
N TYR A 47 2.25 -11.15 -11.34
CA TYR A 47 2.38 -10.75 -12.73
C TYR A 47 3.65 -9.96 -12.93
N ASP A 48 4.17 -9.92 -14.14
CA ASP A 48 5.37 -9.14 -14.46
C ASP A 48 5.19 -7.67 -14.06
N PHE A 49 4.00 -7.11 -14.28
CA PHE A 49 3.70 -5.73 -13.88
C PHE A 49 3.77 -5.46 -12.37
N ASP A 50 3.74 -6.51 -11.52
CA ASP A 50 3.91 -6.36 -10.06
C ASP A 50 5.37 -6.12 -9.67
N LEU A 51 6.29 -6.27 -10.60
CA LEU A 51 7.73 -6.03 -10.47
C LEU A 51 8.23 -4.88 -11.35
N GLU A 52 7.40 -4.39 -12.28
CA GLU A 52 7.79 -3.40 -13.26
C GLU A 52 7.54 -1.96 -12.79
N GLU A 53 8.21 -1.05 -13.49
CA GLU A 53 7.92 0.39 -13.39
C GLU A 53 6.53 0.69 -13.97
N GLN A 54 5.85 1.66 -13.40
CA GLN A 54 4.60 2.21 -13.89
C GLN A 54 4.64 3.74 -13.79
N ALA A 55 5.19 4.36 -14.83
CA ALA A 55 5.24 5.81 -14.91
C ALA A 55 3.83 6.44 -14.81
N PRO A 56 3.70 7.66 -14.23
CA PRO A 56 4.79 8.54 -13.85
C PRO A 56 5.33 8.34 -12.43
N HIS A 57 4.65 7.57 -11.57
CA HIS A 57 4.96 7.55 -10.14
C HIS A 57 5.71 6.30 -9.65
N ILE A 58 5.64 5.19 -10.37
CA ILE A 58 6.43 3.99 -10.01
C ILE A 58 7.60 3.93 -10.98
N VAL A 59 8.68 4.64 -10.65
CA VAL A 59 9.87 4.76 -11.49
C VAL A 59 11.10 4.46 -10.65
N PHE A 60 11.98 3.60 -11.15
CA PHE A 60 13.23 3.23 -10.49
C PHE A 60 14.33 4.23 -10.83
N THR A 61 14.18 5.44 -10.31
CA THR A 61 15.18 6.49 -10.48
C THR A 61 16.55 6.07 -9.93
N PRO A 62 17.64 6.73 -10.32
CA PRO A 62 18.93 6.48 -9.71
C PRO A 62 18.92 6.65 -8.18
N TYR A 63 18.12 7.60 -7.69
CA TYR A 63 17.97 7.85 -6.26
C TYR A 63 17.25 6.68 -5.54
N ILE A 64 16.10 6.23 -6.07
CA ILE A 64 15.37 5.08 -5.51
C ILE A 64 16.19 3.81 -5.54
N LYS A 65 16.94 3.57 -6.63
CA LYS A 65 17.87 2.41 -6.73
C LYS A 65 18.94 2.46 -5.65
N ALA A 66 19.56 3.62 -5.45
CA ALA A 66 20.58 3.80 -4.43
C ALA A 66 20.00 3.62 -3.02
N LEU A 67 18.85 4.22 -2.74
CA LEU A 67 18.15 4.08 -1.46
C LEU A 67 17.76 2.64 -1.17
N ALA A 68 17.18 1.93 -2.14
CA ALA A 68 16.82 0.52 -1.97
C ALA A 68 18.05 -0.34 -1.70
N ALA A 69 19.16 -0.12 -2.40
CA ALA A 69 20.41 -0.83 -2.20
C ALA A 69 21.02 -0.56 -0.81
N GLU A 70 21.05 0.71 -0.40
CA GLU A 70 21.55 1.12 0.93
C GLU A 70 20.72 0.46 2.06
N LEU A 71 19.40 0.57 1.99
CA LEU A 71 18.51 0.02 3.02
C LEU A 71 18.58 -1.50 3.12
N THR A 72 18.95 -2.18 2.02
CA THR A 72 18.99 -3.65 1.98
C THR A 72 20.40 -4.22 1.89
N GLU A 73 21.42 -3.42 2.20
CA GLU A 73 22.81 -3.87 2.17
C GLU A 73 23.02 -5.11 3.05
N GLY A 74 23.60 -6.16 2.45
CA GLY A 74 23.85 -7.44 3.12
C GLY A 74 22.61 -8.31 3.37
N VAL A 75 21.43 -7.90 2.92
CA VAL A 75 20.18 -8.64 3.12
C VAL A 75 19.75 -9.35 1.84
N THR A 76 19.55 -10.66 1.93
CA THR A 76 19.05 -11.50 0.82
C THR A 76 17.57 -11.87 0.99
N ASP A 77 17.09 -12.01 2.23
CA ASP A 77 15.72 -12.38 2.55
C ASP A 77 14.73 -11.28 2.13
N PRO A 78 13.75 -11.57 1.25
CA PRO A 78 12.78 -10.58 0.78
C PRO A 78 11.88 -10.03 1.88
N MET A 79 11.56 -10.83 2.91
CA MET A 79 10.76 -10.37 4.05
C MET A 79 11.54 -9.31 4.86
N GLU A 80 12.81 -9.57 5.11
CA GLU A 80 13.67 -8.63 5.83
C GLU A 80 13.91 -7.35 5.02
N LYS A 81 14.05 -7.44 3.69
CA LYS A 81 14.12 -6.27 2.81
C LYS A 81 12.86 -5.41 2.94
N ALA A 82 11.68 -6.02 2.80
CA ALA A 82 10.40 -5.32 2.96
C ALA A 82 10.27 -4.68 4.35
N ARG A 83 10.72 -5.39 5.41
CA ARG A 83 10.75 -4.88 6.78
C ARG A 83 11.63 -3.63 6.89
N ARG A 84 12.80 -3.60 6.27
CA ARG A 84 13.69 -2.44 6.30
C ARG A 84 13.10 -1.24 5.57
N PHE A 85 12.38 -1.44 4.47
CA PHE A 85 11.64 -0.36 3.81
C PHE A 85 10.52 0.21 4.69
N TYR A 86 9.75 -0.67 5.33
CA TYR A 86 8.73 -0.25 6.29
C TYR A 86 9.33 0.52 7.48
N ASP A 87 10.41 0.00 8.04
CA ASP A 87 11.13 0.64 9.16
C ASP A 87 11.69 2.01 8.75
N PHE A 88 12.25 2.13 7.55
CA PHE A 88 12.72 3.41 7.03
C PHE A 88 11.60 4.45 7.00
N ILE A 89 10.45 4.10 6.43
CA ILE A 89 9.30 5.00 6.34
C ILE A 89 8.78 5.34 7.74
N THR A 90 8.51 4.33 8.56
CA THR A 90 7.81 4.53 9.84
C THR A 90 8.65 5.24 10.88
N LYS A 91 9.97 5.09 10.84
CA LYS A 91 10.90 5.71 11.81
C LYS A 91 11.34 7.12 11.43
N ASN A 92 11.36 7.45 10.14
CA ASN A 92 11.95 8.69 9.68
C ASN A 92 10.94 9.70 9.14
N MET A 93 9.74 9.28 8.74
CA MET A 93 8.82 10.16 8.02
C MET A 93 7.72 10.75 8.89
N SER A 94 7.14 11.82 8.37
CA SER A 94 6.06 12.58 8.99
C SER A 94 4.82 12.56 8.12
N TYR A 95 3.67 12.22 8.70
CA TYR A 95 2.39 12.31 8.00
C TYR A 95 2.01 13.79 7.81
N THR A 96 1.72 14.16 6.57
CA THR A 96 1.23 15.50 6.19
C THR A 96 0.22 15.39 5.07
N PHE A 97 -0.71 16.34 4.97
CA PHE A 97 -1.54 16.46 3.78
C PHE A 97 -0.68 16.85 2.57
N MET A 98 -0.86 16.13 1.48
CA MET A 98 -0.14 16.36 0.25
C MET A 98 -1.01 17.12 -0.77
N PRO A 99 -0.40 17.88 -1.69
CA PRO A 99 -1.14 18.42 -2.83
C PRO A 99 -1.66 17.30 -3.71
N SER A 100 -2.57 17.62 -4.64
CA SER A 100 -3.06 16.64 -5.61
C SER A 100 -1.90 15.98 -6.35
N TYR A 101 -1.89 14.66 -6.44
CA TYR A 101 -0.74 13.86 -6.89
C TYR A 101 -0.28 14.18 -8.31
N PHE A 102 -1.18 14.63 -9.19
CA PHE A 102 -0.82 15.06 -10.55
C PHE A 102 0.08 16.31 -10.59
N LEU A 103 0.22 17.03 -9.45
CA LEU A 103 1.15 18.14 -9.30
C LEU A 103 2.57 17.71 -8.90
N LEU A 104 2.74 16.43 -8.53
CA LEU A 104 4.02 15.87 -8.12
C LEU A 104 4.66 15.14 -9.30
N GLU A 105 5.88 15.48 -9.62
CA GLU A 105 6.58 14.90 -10.76
C GLU A 105 6.94 13.43 -10.52
N ASN A 106 7.47 13.10 -9.35
CA ASN A 106 7.77 11.75 -8.90
C ASN A 106 7.49 11.64 -7.39
N ILE A 107 6.43 10.91 -7.05
CA ILE A 107 5.96 10.82 -5.67
C ILE A 107 6.97 10.08 -4.76
N PRO A 108 7.51 8.91 -5.12
CA PRO A 108 8.50 8.21 -4.29
C PRO A 108 9.75 9.03 -4.00
N ASP A 109 10.34 9.67 -5.00
CA ASP A 109 11.51 10.54 -4.81
C ASP A 109 11.19 11.73 -3.90
N THR A 110 10.06 12.40 -4.18
CA THR A 110 9.59 13.53 -3.37
C THR A 110 9.40 13.13 -1.90
N CYS A 111 8.78 11.99 -1.66
CA CYS A 111 8.57 11.45 -0.32
C CYS A 111 9.91 11.16 0.39
N ALA A 112 10.79 10.43 -0.28
CA ALA A 112 12.06 10.01 0.31
C ALA A 112 13.02 11.18 0.56
N CYS A 113 12.99 12.22 -0.30
CA CYS A 113 13.82 13.41 -0.13
C CYS A 113 13.29 14.34 0.97
N ASN A 114 11.97 14.48 1.09
CA ASN A 114 11.35 15.44 2.01
C ASN A 114 10.94 14.83 3.36
N TYR A 115 11.02 13.51 3.50
CA TYR A 115 10.65 12.77 4.72
C TYR A 115 9.21 13.03 5.17
N ASN A 116 8.30 13.25 4.23
CA ASN A 116 6.89 13.45 4.51
C ASN A 116 5.98 12.91 3.41
N GLY A 117 4.72 12.69 3.76
CA GLY A 117 3.70 12.19 2.85
C GLY A 117 2.39 11.91 3.56
N ASP A 118 1.38 11.58 2.77
CA ASP A 118 0.12 10.99 3.22
C ASP A 118 0.10 9.47 2.96
N CYS A 119 -1.06 8.83 3.13
CA CYS A 119 -1.20 7.38 2.99
C CYS A 119 -0.76 6.89 1.60
N GLY A 120 -1.22 7.54 0.53
CA GLY A 120 -0.89 7.14 -0.83
C GLY A 120 0.58 7.41 -1.18
N VAL A 121 1.14 8.51 -0.68
CA VAL A 121 2.56 8.84 -0.88
C VAL A 121 3.47 7.80 -0.22
N PHE A 122 3.17 7.39 1.01
CA PHE A 122 3.91 6.33 1.69
C PHE A 122 3.72 4.96 1.03
N ALA A 123 2.49 4.67 0.57
CA ALA A 123 2.19 3.46 -0.17
C ALA A 123 3.03 3.38 -1.47
N LEU A 124 3.09 4.46 -2.25
CA LEU A 124 3.89 4.51 -3.48
C LEU A 124 5.39 4.35 -3.21
N LEU A 125 5.93 4.98 -2.17
CA LEU A 125 7.34 4.81 -1.82
C LEU A 125 7.65 3.36 -1.44
N PHE A 126 6.86 2.76 -0.54
CA PHE A 126 7.06 1.37 -0.12
C PHE A 126 6.97 0.40 -1.31
N LEU A 127 5.93 0.54 -2.14
CA LEU A 127 5.72 -0.27 -3.33
C LEU A 127 6.90 -0.16 -4.31
N THR A 128 7.37 1.07 -4.57
CA THR A 128 8.47 1.30 -5.52
C THR A 128 9.77 0.71 -5.02
N LEU A 129 10.07 0.84 -3.71
CA LEU A 129 11.24 0.20 -3.09
C LEU A 129 11.17 -1.33 -3.17
N CYS A 130 9.99 -1.91 -2.89
CA CYS A 130 9.77 -3.36 -3.00
C CYS A 130 10.03 -3.85 -4.43
N ARG A 131 9.38 -3.25 -5.42
CA ARG A 131 9.56 -3.65 -6.83
C ARG A 131 11.00 -3.46 -7.30
N CYS A 132 11.65 -2.37 -6.92
CA CYS A 132 13.06 -2.12 -7.23
C CYS A 132 13.98 -3.18 -6.63
N ALA A 133 13.62 -3.75 -5.48
CA ALA A 133 14.37 -4.83 -4.81
C ALA A 133 13.93 -6.25 -5.25
N GLY A 134 13.07 -6.37 -6.27
CA GLY A 134 12.56 -7.64 -6.80
C GLY A 134 11.46 -8.29 -5.97
N ILE A 135 10.75 -7.53 -5.14
CA ILE A 135 9.60 -7.98 -4.34
C ILE A 135 8.32 -7.53 -5.03
N PRO A 136 7.44 -8.46 -5.47
CA PRO A 136 6.17 -8.10 -6.08
C PRO A 136 5.31 -7.28 -5.12
N ALA A 137 4.78 -6.16 -5.59
CA ALA A 137 3.98 -5.27 -4.77
C ALA A 137 2.88 -4.59 -5.58
N GLN A 138 1.72 -4.40 -4.94
CA GLN A 138 0.52 -3.83 -5.56
C GLN A 138 -0.08 -2.75 -4.67
N TRP A 139 -0.49 -1.64 -5.29
CA TRP A 139 -1.28 -0.61 -4.65
C TRP A 139 -2.65 -1.14 -4.27
N GLN A 140 -3.10 -0.74 -3.09
CA GLN A 140 -4.45 -0.96 -2.63
C GLN A 140 -5.07 0.37 -2.21
N SER A 141 -6.33 0.59 -2.58
CA SER A 141 -7.08 1.78 -2.20
C SER A 141 -8.47 1.39 -1.71
N GLY A 142 -8.98 2.11 -0.72
CA GLY A 142 -10.26 1.82 -0.11
C GLY A 142 -10.67 2.86 0.93
N LEU A 143 -11.29 2.39 2.01
CA LEU A 143 -11.75 3.23 3.11
C LEU A 143 -11.11 2.80 4.43
N ALA A 144 -10.60 3.77 5.17
CA ALA A 144 -10.42 3.62 6.60
C ALA A 144 -11.79 3.83 7.27
N VAL A 145 -12.20 2.87 8.08
CA VAL A 145 -13.47 2.92 8.83
C VAL A 145 -13.15 2.79 10.31
N GLU A 146 -13.21 3.91 11.01
CA GLU A 146 -13.07 4.00 12.46
C GLU A 146 -14.39 4.48 13.08
N PRO A 147 -14.63 4.31 14.38
CA PRO A 147 -15.92 4.66 15.00
C PRO A 147 -16.40 6.08 14.70
N ASP A 148 -15.48 7.03 14.66
CA ASP A 148 -15.76 8.45 14.47
C ASP A 148 -15.20 9.03 13.15
N PHE A 149 -14.65 8.18 12.28
CA PHE A 149 -14.02 8.64 11.06
C PHE A 149 -14.18 7.61 9.91
N ILE A 150 -14.61 8.12 8.75
CA ILE A 150 -14.57 7.38 7.49
C ILE A 150 -13.88 8.25 6.46
N GLY A 151 -12.84 7.72 5.84
CA GLY A 151 -12.07 8.44 4.82
C GLY A 151 -11.43 7.52 3.79
N CYS A 152 -11.06 8.09 2.65
CA CYS A 152 -10.26 7.37 1.66
C CYS A 152 -8.91 7.00 2.26
N HIS A 153 -8.43 5.82 1.92
CA HIS A 153 -7.19 5.30 2.46
C HIS A 153 -6.46 4.42 1.46
N ASP A 154 -5.14 4.49 1.48
CA ASP A 154 -4.25 3.75 0.59
C ASP A 154 -3.22 2.96 1.41
N TRP A 155 -2.94 1.74 0.94
CA TRP A 155 -1.94 0.84 1.50
C TRP A 155 -1.34 -0.03 0.39
N VAL A 156 -0.51 -1.01 0.75
CA VAL A 156 0.15 -1.91 -0.20
C VAL A 156 -0.07 -3.36 0.20
N ARG A 157 -0.13 -4.24 -0.77
CA ARG A 157 0.17 -5.66 -0.55
C ARG A 157 1.46 -6.02 -1.27
N PHE A 158 2.25 -6.88 -0.65
CA PHE A 158 3.52 -7.38 -1.19
C PHE A 158 3.57 -8.90 -1.06
N TYR A 159 4.31 -9.55 -1.94
CA TYR A 159 4.36 -11.01 -2.00
C TYR A 159 5.71 -11.56 -1.58
N VAL A 160 5.71 -12.51 -0.65
CA VAL A 160 6.91 -13.24 -0.23
C VAL A 160 6.57 -14.71 0.02
N GLU A 161 7.31 -15.63 -0.62
CA GLU A 161 7.21 -17.06 -0.33
C GLU A 161 7.71 -17.37 1.10
N PRO A 162 7.10 -18.31 1.82
CA PRO A 162 5.91 -19.10 1.49
C PRO A 162 4.60 -18.43 1.94
N TYR A 163 4.63 -17.19 2.38
CA TYR A 163 3.51 -16.49 3.03
C TYR A 163 2.43 -16.02 2.04
N GLY A 164 2.80 -15.81 0.77
CA GLY A 164 1.90 -15.26 -0.23
C GLY A 164 1.77 -13.74 -0.14
N TRP A 165 0.60 -13.22 -0.52
CA TRP A 165 0.29 -11.79 -0.45
C TRP A 165 -0.01 -11.36 0.98
N MET A 166 0.75 -10.38 1.44
CA MET A 166 0.62 -9.78 2.77
C MET A 166 0.34 -8.29 2.67
N PHE A 167 -0.32 -7.72 3.67
CA PHE A 167 -0.64 -6.30 3.71
C PHE A 167 0.40 -5.51 4.51
N VAL A 168 0.59 -4.25 4.10
CA VAL A 168 1.39 -3.28 4.83
C VAL A 168 0.76 -1.90 4.73
N ASP A 169 0.63 -1.24 5.87
CA ASP A 169 0.17 0.13 5.96
C ASP A 169 1.22 1.01 6.64
N ALA A 170 2.02 1.68 5.81
CA ALA A 170 3.09 2.52 6.30
C ALA A 170 2.59 3.78 7.01
N SER A 171 1.42 4.31 6.64
CA SER A 171 0.87 5.52 7.23
C SER A 171 0.37 5.30 8.67
N TYR A 172 -0.36 4.21 8.91
CA TYR A 172 -0.70 3.78 10.26
C TYR A 172 0.55 3.35 11.05
N GLY A 173 1.55 2.79 10.36
CA GLY A 173 2.86 2.54 10.96
C GLY A 173 3.55 3.79 11.47
N VAL A 174 3.59 4.88 10.68
CA VAL A 174 4.12 6.20 11.08
C VAL A 174 3.34 6.75 12.28
N SER A 175 2.02 6.71 12.24
CA SER A 175 1.17 7.17 13.35
C SER A 175 1.41 6.39 14.63
N SER A 176 1.57 5.06 14.51
CA SER A 176 1.85 4.17 15.65
C SER A 176 3.22 4.42 16.24
N MET A 177 4.25 4.61 15.39
CA MET A 177 5.60 4.97 15.83
C MET A 177 5.63 6.27 16.63
N ARG A 178 4.93 7.30 16.14
CA ARG A 178 4.81 8.59 16.82
C ARG A 178 4.08 8.51 18.16
N ALA A 179 3.08 7.63 18.25
CA ALA A 179 2.35 7.36 19.50
C ALA A 179 3.14 6.49 20.48
N GLY A 180 4.34 6.03 20.14
CA GLY A 180 5.12 5.10 20.94
C GLY A 180 4.49 3.71 21.07
N ASN A 181 3.59 3.34 20.15
CA ASN A 181 2.88 2.06 20.17
C ASN A 181 3.53 1.10 19.18
N GLU A 182 4.55 0.39 19.62
CA GLU A 182 5.31 -0.55 18.80
C GLU A 182 4.47 -1.78 18.41
N GLU A 183 3.60 -2.27 19.29
CA GLU A 183 2.71 -3.39 18.99
C GLU A 183 1.78 -3.07 17.80
N ARG A 184 1.15 -1.90 17.84
CA ARG A 184 0.30 -1.43 16.73
C ARG A 184 1.13 -1.20 15.46
N ARG A 185 2.37 -0.71 15.56
CA ARG A 185 3.26 -0.56 14.41
C ARG A 185 3.57 -1.91 13.77
N GLN A 186 3.85 -2.95 14.57
CA GLN A 186 4.09 -4.30 14.07
C GLN A 186 2.84 -4.90 13.41
N PHE A 187 1.67 -4.62 13.94
CA PHE A 187 0.39 -5.08 13.35
C PHE A 187 0.21 -4.61 11.90
N TYR A 188 0.68 -3.43 11.53
CA TYR A 188 0.55 -2.89 10.17
C TYR A 188 1.62 -3.37 9.19
N PHE A 189 2.35 -4.43 9.52
CA PHE A 189 3.29 -5.04 8.60
C PHE A 189 3.11 -6.55 8.53
N GLY A 190 2.75 -7.05 7.34
CA GLY A 190 2.74 -8.49 7.05
C GLY A 190 1.52 -9.26 7.55
N ASN A 191 0.40 -8.58 7.75
CA ASN A 191 -0.88 -9.22 8.10
C ASN A 191 -1.73 -9.53 6.87
#